data_783ae9af56b89632613a1d0587505a63
#
_entry.id   783ae9af56b89632613a1d0587505a63
#
_cell.length_a   1.000
_cell.length_b   1.000
_cell.length_c   1.000
_cell.angle_alpha   90.00
_cell.angle_beta   90.00
_cell.angle_gamma   90.00
#
_symmetry.space_group_name_H-M   'P 1'
#
loop_
_entity.id
_entity.type
_entity.pdbx_description
1 polymer ?
#
loop_
_entity_poly.entity_id
_entity_poly.type
_entity_poly.pdbx_seq_one_letter_code
_entity_poly.pdbx_strand_id
1 'polypeptide(L)'
;DLCHTWKYSKPGCAFTSENLLAKAGGEIAASKVENKLEGYYKKFGFSSSNTYFTFNTDGTFSAKIDGKAWNGTYTFDEKTHAIQLKGLLLSASGYATKTTNGISLLFDQKKLLNLIKALSAFKGSSTLSAVGSIANNYDGMQVGFEMTK
;
A
#
# COMPACT_ATOMS: atom_id res chain seq x y z
N ASP A 1 11.90 13.76 -2.30
CA ASP A 1 11.09 14.40 -1.29
C ASP A 1 9.69 13.86 -1.24
N LEU A 2 9.24 13.46 -0.04
CA LEU A 2 7.95 12.80 0.19
C LEU A 2 6.78 13.81 0.23
N CYS A 3 7.04 15.08 0.44
CA CYS A 3 6.01 16.09 0.70
C CYS A 3 5.28 16.56 -0.57
N HIS A 4 4.46 15.67 -1.09
CA HIS A 4 3.62 15.90 -2.28
C HIS A 4 2.30 15.17 -2.12
N THR A 5 1.39 15.39 -3.06
CA THR A 5 0.20 14.56 -3.21
C THR A 5 0.52 13.43 -4.17
N TRP A 6 0.38 12.20 -3.69
CA TRP A 6 0.66 10.98 -4.45
C TRP A 6 -0.65 10.26 -4.75
N LYS A 7 -0.92 10.01 -6.02
CA LYS A 7 -2.17 9.42 -6.47
C LYS A 7 -1.97 7.96 -6.86
N TYR A 8 -2.95 7.12 -6.55
CA TYR A 8 -2.91 5.71 -6.90
C TYR A 8 -2.73 5.52 -8.40
N SER A 9 -1.80 4.66 -8.76
CA SER A 9 -1.54 4.26 -10.15
C SER A 9 -1.82 2.78 -10.35
N LYS A 10 -1.22 1.93 -9.53
CA LYS A 10 -1.38 0.48 -9.63
C LYS A 10 -0.99 -0.18 -8.30
N PRO A 11 -1.32 -1.47 -8.11
CA PRO A 11 -0.84 -2.18 -6.93
C PRO A 11 0.67 -2.27 -6.90
N GLY A 12 1.22 -2.29 -5.69
CA GLY A 12 2.64 -2.52 -5.48
C GLY A 12 2.87 -3.72 -4.58
N CYS A 13 3.96 -4.43 -4.79
CA CYS A 13 4.40 -5.44 -3.85
C CYS A 13 5.93 -5.57 -3.87
N ALA A 14 6.48 -6.03 -2.76
CA ALA A 14 7.90 -6.29 -2.64
C ALA A 14 8.13 -7.39 -1.60
N PHE A 15 9.23 -8.11 -1.76
CA PHE A 15 9.66 -9.11 -0.78
C PHE A 15 10.68 -8.50 0.16
N THR A 16 10.61 -8.84 1.44
CA THR A 16 11.43 -8.24 2.47
C THR A 16 12.84 -8.82 2.56
N SER A 17 13.11 -9.93 1.86
CA SER A 17 14.44 -10.53 1.85
C SER A 17 14.77 -11.12 0.49
N GLU A 18 16.08 -11.16 0.17
CA GLU A 18 16.57 -11.78 -1.06
C GLU A 18 16.25 -13.28 -1.11
N ASN A 19 16.33 -13.96 0.02
CA ASN A 19 15.99 -15.37 0.11
C ASN A 19 14.53 -15.63 -0.23
N LEU A 20 13.64 -14.77 0.26
CA LEU A 20 12.23 -14.88 -0.04
C LEU A 20 11.96 -14.58 -1.52
N LEU A 21 12.63 -13.57 -2.07
CA LEU A 21 12.52 -13.23 -3.47
C LEU A 21 12.97 -14.39 -4.37
N ALA A 22 14.12 -14.99 -4.08
CA ALA A 22 14.63 -16.14 -4.83
C ALA A 22 13.70 -17.35 -4.72
N LYS A 23 13.16 -17.60 -3.54
CA LYS A 23 12.26 -18.73 -3.26
C LYS A 23 10.93 -18.58 -4.00
N ALA A 24 10.45 -17.35 -4.13
CA ALA A 24 9.19 -17.06 -4.81
C ALA A 24 9.33 -16.97 -6.34
N GLY A 25 10.53 -17.11 -6.89
CA GLY A 25 10.75 -16.98 -8.33
C GLY A 25 11.16 -15.58 -8.77
N GLY A 26 11.61 -14.74 -7.84
CA GLY A 26 12.16 -13.43 -8.14
C GLY A 26 11.13 -12.41 -8.61
N GLU A 27 11.56 -11.52 -9.49
CA GLU A 27 10.73 -10.42 -10.00
C GLU A 27 9.51 -10.92 -10.78
N ILE A 28 9.60 -12.11 -11.37
CA ILE A 28 8.48 -12.71 -12.10
C ILE A 28 7.32 -13.00 -11.15
N ALA A 29 7.62 -13.51 -9.95
CA ALA A 29 6.59 -13.78 -8.95
C ALA A 29 5.94 -12.48 -8.45
N ALA A 30 6.74 -11.43 -8.25
CA ALA A 30 6.21 -10.12 -7.86
C ALA A 30 5.26 -9.57 -8.92
N SER A 31 5.62 -9.64 -10.18
CA SER A 31 4.76 -9.21 -11.29
C SER A 31 3.44 -9.97 -11.34
N LYS A 32 3.49 -11.28 -11.11
CA LYS A 32 2.27 -12.11 -11.08
C LYS A 32 1.34 -11.70 -9.93
N VAL A 33 1.90 -11.44 -8.76
CA VAL A 33 1.12 -10.99 -7.61
C VAL A 33 0.50 -9.62 -7.89
N GLU A 34 1.27 -8.69 -8.45
CA GLU A 34 0.77 -7.36 -8.81
C GLU A 34 -0.40 -7.44 -9.80
N ASN A 35 -0.30 -8.31 -10.81
CA ASN A 35 -1.36 -8.49 -11.80
C ASN A 35 -2.65 -9.02 -11.16
N LYS A 36 -2.54 -9.95 -10.22
CA LYS A 36 -3.70 -10.45 -9.49
C LYS A 36 -4.30 -9.38 -8.59
N LEU A 37 -3.46 -8.63 -7.88
CA LEU A 37 -3.91 -7.53 -7.03
C LEU A 37 -4.62 -6.46 -7.85
N GLU A 38 -4.14 -6.16 -9.05
CA GLU A 38 -4.79 -5.18 -9.91
C GLU A 38 -6.26 -5.53 -10.17
N GLY A 39 -6.55 -6.80 -10.43
CA GLY A 39 -7.92 -7.26 -10.62
C GLY A 39 -8.77 -7.04 -9.37
N TYR A 40 -8.24 -7.34 -8.19
CA TYR A 40 -8.96 -7.14 -6.94
C TYR A 40 -9.10 -5.65 -6.57
N TYR A 41 -8.08 -4.84 -6.84
CA TYR A 41 -8.13 -3.41 -6.57
C TYR A 41 -9.17 -2.72 -7.46
N LYS A 42 -9.34 -3.20 -8.68
CA LYS A 42 -10.41 -2.72 -9.55
C LYS A 42 -11.79 -3.03 -8.97
N LYS A 43 -11.94 -4.21 -8.37
CA LYS A 43 -13.20 -4.58 -7.70
C LYS A 43 -13.46 -3.72 -6.46
N PHE A 44 -12.41 -3.29 -5.74
CA PHE A 44 -12.55 -2.34 -4.65
C PHE A 44 -12.90 -0.94 -5.14
N GLY A 45 -12.64 -0.64 -6.41
CA GLY A 45 -12.93 0.66 -6.99
C GLY A 45 -11.82 1.69 -6.83
N PHE A 46 -10.58 1.28 -6.54
CA PHE A 46 -9.47 2.22 -6.38
C PHE A 46 -9.16 2.93 -7.69
N SER A 47 -8.94 4.24 -7.60
CA SER A 47 -8.59 5.10 -8.73
C SER A 47 -7.73 6.27 -8.26
N SER A 48 -7.13 6.99 -9.18
CA SER A 48 -6.33 8.17 -8.85
C SER A 48 -7.16 9.30 -8.26
N SER A 49 -8.47 9.30 -8.50
CA SER A 49 -9.36 10.34 -7.99
C SER A 49 -9.91 10.05 -6.59
N ASN A 50 -9.91 8.78 -6.15
CA ASN A 50 -10.47 8.41 -4.85
C ASN A 50 -9.45 7.78 -3.90
N THR A 51 -8.21 7.54 -4.35
CA THR A 51 -7.17 6.93 -3.51
C THR A 51 -5.87 7.70 -3.72
N TYR A 52 -5.48 8.46 -2.70
CA TYR A 52 -4.27 9.30 -2.75
C TYR A 52 -3.81 9.63 -1.33
N PHE A 53 -2.54 10.02 -1.23
CA PHE A 53 -1.92 10.45 0.03
C PHE A 53 -1.22 11.78 -0.17
N THR A 54 -1.44 12.70 0.76
CA THR A 54 -0.73 13.99 0.80
C THR A 54 0.10 14.03 2.08
N PHE A 55 1.40 14.21 1.94
CA PHE A 55 2.32 14.36 3.07
C PHE A 55 2.75 15.82 3.16
N ASN A 56 2.61 16.40 4.34
CA ASN A 56 2.92 17.80 4.59
C ASN A 56 4.23 17.95 5.36
N THR A 57 4.88 19.09 5.19
CA THR A 57 6.17 19.37 5.84
C THR A 57 6.08 19.46 7.36
N ASP A 58 4.88 19.71 7.89
CA ASP A 58 4.64 19.83 9.32
C ASP A 58 4.48 18.47 10.03
N GLY A 59 4.63 17.36 9.31
CA GLY A 59 4.50 16.03 9.88
C GLY A 59 3.08 15.48 9.88
N THR A 60 2.16 16.14 9.20
CA THR A 60 0.79 15.65 9.05
C THR A 60 0.59 15.00 7.69
N PHE A 61 -0.37 14.09 7.60
CA PHE A 61 -0.81 13.56 6.32
C PHE A 61 -2.33 13.62 6.19
N SER A 62 -2.80 13.70 4.98
CA SER A 62 -4.20 13.49 4.64
C SER A 62 -4.28 12.52 3.49
N ALA A 63 -5.25 11.62 3.55
CA ALA A 63 -5.39 10.57 2.56
C ALA A 63 -6.85 10.30 2.28
N LYS A 64 -7.10 9.72 1.11
CA LYS A 64 -8.35 9.03 0.82
C LYS A 64 -8.03 7.65 0.28
N ILE A 65 -8.79 6.67 0.74
CA ILE A 65 -8.72 5.30 0.24
C ILE A 65 -10.15 4.91 -0.12
N ASP A 66 -10.38 4.69 -1.40
CA ASP A 66 -11.72 4.44 -1.95
C ASP A 66 -12.72 5.54 -1.53
N GLY A 67 -12.25 6.79 -1.54
CA GLY A 67 -13.06 7.95 -1.22
C GLY A 67 -13.23 8.24 0.27
N LYS A 68 -12.72 7.38 1.16
CA LYS A 68 -12.82 7.61 2.61
C LYS A 68 -11.59 8.29 3.15
N ALA A 69 -11.78 9.35 3.91
CA ALA A 69 -10.70 10.16 4.47
C ALA A 69 -9.98 9.45 5.60
N TRP A 70 -8.67 9.59 5.63
CA TRP A 70 -7.80 9.11 6.69
C TRP A 70 -6.71 10.15 6.90
N ASN A 71 -6.69 10.77 8.06
CA ASN A 71 -5.79 11.89 8.35
C ASN A 71 -5.07 11.64 9.66
N GLY A 72 -3.90 12.24 9.82
CA GLY A 72 -3.16 12.13 11.07
C GLY A 72 -1.76 12.68 10.92
N THR A 73 -0.83 12.04 11.63
CA THR A 73 0.59 12.40 11.60
C THR A 73 1.40 11.25 11.04
N TYR A 74 2.57 11.58 10.50
CA TYR A 74 3.48 10.56 9.99
C TYR A 74 4.91 10.83 10.42
N THR A 75 5.70 9.75 10.45
CA THR A 75 7.16 9.82 10.57
C THR A 75 7.77 9.03 9.42
N PHE A 76 8.90 9.48 8.92
CA PHE A 76 9.59 8.83 7.81
C PHE A 76 11.09 8.81 8.06
N ASP A 77 11.69 7.62 7.94
CA ASP A 77 13.13 7.43 8.08
C ASP A 77 13.75 7.31 6.68
N GLU A 78 14.52 8.30 6.27
CA GLU A 78 15.15 8.32 4.95
C GLU A 78 16.16 7.20 4.74
N LYS A 79 16.76 6.67 5.81
CA LYS A 79 17.75 5.60 5.71
C LYS A 79 17.12 4.25 5.46
N THR A 80 16.05 3.93 6.19
CA THR A 80 15.37 2.64 6.09
C THR A 80 14.17 2.66 5.19
N HIS A 81 13.71 3.87 4.81
CA HIS A 81 12.45 4.11 4.10
C HIS A 81 11.21 3.75 4.90
N ALA A 82 11.36 3.48 6.18
CA ALA A 82 10.23 3.15 7.05
C ALA A 82 9.34 4.37 7.26
N ILE A 83 8.03 4.17 7.12
CA ILE A 83 7.03 5.21 7.35
C ILE A 83 6.02 4.70 8.37
N GLN A 84 5.62 5.59 9.28
CA GLN A 84 4.56 5.32 10.24
C GLN A 84 3.44 6.32 10.02
N LEU A 85 2.23 5.83 9.86
CA LEU A 85 1.04 6.66 9.69
C LEU A 85 0.16 6.47 10.91
N LYS A 86 -0.09 7.55 11.64
CA LYS A 86 -0.91 7.52 12.84
C LYS A 86 -2.15 8.39 12.64
N GLY A 87 -3.27 7.74 12.36
CA GLY A 87 -4.57 8.39 12.32
C GLY A 87 -5.26 8.32 13.67
N LEU A 88 -6.42 8.95 13.78
CA LEU A 88 -7.18 9.03 15.02
C LEU A 88 -7.61 7.64 15.53
N LEU A 89 -8.10 6.79 14.63
CA LEU A 89 -8.63 5.46 14.98
C LEU A 89 -7.83 4.32 14.36
N LEU A 90 -6.90 4.62 13.49
CA LEU A 90 -6.23 3.62 12.68
C LEU A 90 -4.78 4.03 12.43
N SER A 91 -3.86 3.11 12.64
CA SER A 91 -2.43 3.33 12.40
C SER A 91 -1.86 2.22 11.56
N ALA A 92 -0.86 2.55 10.75
CA ALA A 92 -0.16 1.57 9.93
C ALA A 92 1.31 1.92 9.81
N SER A 93 2.13 0.90 9.71
CA SER A 93 3.56 1.03 9.45
C SER A 93 3.89 0.36 8.13
N GLY A 94 4.79 0.95 7.38
CA GLY A 94 5.18 0.40 6.09
C GLY A 94 6.46 1.03 5.60
N TYR A 95 6.62 1.03 4.27
CA TYR A 95 7.80 1.58 3.61
C TYR A 95 7.37 2.44 2.44
N ALA A 96 8.02 3.60 2.30
CA ALA A 96 7.81 4.49 1.17
C ALA A 96 9.13 4.60 0.41
N THR A 97 9.15 4.11 -0.82
CA THR A 97 10.35 4.04 -1.65
C THR A 97 10.14 4.79 -2.95
N LYS A 98 11.12 5.57 -3.35
CA LYS A 98 11.05 6.33 -4.59
C LYS A 98 11.09 5.39 -5.79
N THR A 99 10.22 5.64 -6.77
CA THR A 99 10.21 4.93 -8.05
C THR A 99 10.49 5.89 -9.18
N THR A 100 10.58 5.39 -10.40
CA THR A 100 10.81 6.21 -11.60
C THR A 100 9.76 7.31 -11.75
N ASN A 101 8.49 6.99 -11.49
CA ASN A 101 7.36 7.91 -11.74
C ASN A 101 6.72 8.46 -10.47
N GLY A 102 7.17 8.04 -9.29
CA GLY A 102 6.55 8.48 -8.06
C GLY A 102 7.11 7.76 -6.85
N ILE A 103 6.23 7.15 -6.07
CA ILE A 103 6.61 6.36 -4.89
C ILE A 103 5.87 5.03 -4.86
N SER A 104 6.46 4.08 -4.15
CA SER A 104 5.83 2.83 -3.78
C SER A 104 5.55 2.90 -2.28
N LEU A 105 4.29 2.83 -1.89
CA LEU A 105 3.87 2.86 -0.48
C LEU A 105 3.34 1.48 -0.13
N LEU A 106 4.14 0.73 0.63
CA LEU A 106 3.89 -0.68 0.91
C LEU A 106 3.74 -0.91 2.40
N PHE A 107 2.83 -1.81 2.75
CA PHE A 107 2.52 -2.16 4.13
C PHE A 107 2.66 -3.67 4.33
N ASP A 108 2.82 -4.08 5.58
CA ASP A 108 2.57 -5.47 5.94
C ASP A 108 1.16 -5.85 5.46
N GLN A 109 1.03 -7.07 4.93
CA GLN A 109 -0.22 -7.52 4.33
C GLN A 109 -1.43 -7.42 5.27
N LYS A 110 -1.26 -7.77 6.54
CA LYS A 110 -2.35 -7.70 7.51
C LYS A 110 -2.79 -6.27 7.76
N LYS A 111 -1.83 -5.35 7.81
CA LYS A 111 -2.12 -3.94 8.02
C LYS A 111 -2.83 -3.34 6.81
N LEU A 112 -2.42 -3.72 5.59
CA LEU A 112 -3.11 -3.26 4.39
C LEU A 112 -4.55 -3.77 4.36
N LEU A 113 -4.78 -5.04 4.66
CA LEU A 113 -6.13 -5.60 4.70
C LEU A 113 -7.00 -4.90 5.74
N ASN A 114 -6.45 -4.60 6.90
CA ASN A 114 -7.16 -3.85 7.94
C ASN A 114 -7.52 -2.43 7.47
N LEU A 115 -6.60 -1.77 6.76
CA LEU A 115 -6.86 -0.45 6.18
C LEU A 115 -8.00 -0.50 5.18
N ILE A 116 -7.96 -1.45 4.25
CA ILE A 116 -8.99 -1.59 3.24
C ILE A 116 -10.34 -1.90 3.90
N LYS A 117 -10.36 -2.82 4.85
CA LYS A 117 -11.57 -3.20 5.56
C LYS A 117 -12.19 -2.04 6.33
N ALA A 118 -11.35 -1.20 6.93
CA ALA A 118 -11.83 -0.07 7.73
C ALA A 118 -12.25 1.12 6.88
N LEU A 119 -11.55 1.38 5.77
CA LEU A 119 -11.71 2.61 4.99
C LEU A 119 -12.47 2.42 3.69
N SER A 120 -12.40 1.24 3.08
CA SER A 120 -13.10 1.00 1.81
C SER A 120 -14.61 0.91 2.00
N ALA A 121 -15.37 1.43 1.04
CA ALA A 121 -16.82 1.24 0.96
C ALA A 121 -17.18 -0.18 0.55
N PHE A 122 -16.23 -0.95 0.05
CA PHE A 122 -16.45 -2.32 -0.39
C PHE A 122 -16.61 -3.26 0.80
N LYS A 123 -17.69 -4.04 0.80
CA LYS A 123 -18.03 -4.96 1.89
C LYS A 123 -17.85 -6.43 1.51
N GLY A 124 -17.32 -6.73 0.34
CA GLY A 124 -17.18 -8.08 -0.15
C GLY A 124 -16.08 -8.87 0.55
N SER A 125 -16.46 -9.69 1.52
CA SER A 125 -15.51 -10.49 2.31
C SER A 125 -14.74 -11.50 1.46
N SER A 126 -15.34 -12.03 0.39
CA SER A 126 -14.68 -13.00 -0.49
C SER A 126 -13.47 -12.40 -1.20
N THR A 127 -13.56 -11.15 -1.66
CA THR A 127 -12.44 -10.48 -2.33
C THR A 127 -11.32 -10.17 -1.34
N LEU A 128 -11.67 -9.73 -0.13
CA LEU A 128 -10.67 -9.51 0.93
C LEU A 128 -9.95 -10.80 1.29
N SER A 129 -10.68 -11.91 1.39
CA SER A 129 -10.09 -13.23 1.67
C SER A 129 -9.16 -13.67 0.54
N ALA A 130 -9.52 -13.41 -0.71
CA ALA A 130 -8.68 -13.74 -1.86
C ALA A 130 -7.36 -12.95 -1.86
N VAL A 131 -7.42 -11.65 -1.56
CA VAL A 131 -6.21 -10.83 -1.42
C VAL A 131 -5.33 -11.35 -0.28
N GLY A 132 -5.94 -11.68 0.86
CA GLY A 132 -5.24 -12.25 2.00
C GLY A 132 -4.57 -13.57 1.66
N SER A 133 -5.23 -14.44 0.88
CA SER A 133 -4.66 -15.71 0.45
C SER A 133 -3.43 -15.54 -0.45
N ILE A 134 -3.46 -14.57 -1.35
CA ILE A 134 -2.30 -14.25 -2.19
C ILE A 134 -1.13 -13.84 -1.31
N ALA A 135 -1.37 -12.94 -0.38
CA ALA A 135 -0.34 -12.42 0.51
C ALA A 135 0.20 -13.50 1.45
N ASN A 136 -0.66 -14.39 1.96
CA ASN A 136 -0.28 -15.46 2.89
C ASN A 136 0.60 -16.55 2.25
N ASN A 137 0.60 -16.66 0.92
CA ASN A 137 1.48 -17.60 0.22
C ASN A 137 2.95 -17.19 0.27
N TYR A 138 3.23 -15.95 0.65
CA TYR A 138 4.58 -15.40 0.69
C TYR A 138 4.80 -14.65 2.00
N ASP A 139 5.35 -15.33 3.00
CA ASP A 139 5.69 -14.70 4.28
C ASP A 139 6.66 -13.53 4.07
N GLY A 140 6.41 -12.41 4.74
CA GLY A 140 7.25 -11.24 4.66
C GLY A 140 7.03 -10.40 3.41
N MET A 141 6.03 -10.71 2.61
CA MET A 141 5.68 -9.88 1.47
C MET A 141 5.01 -8.59 1.93
N GLN A 142 5.41 -7.49 1.32
CA GLN A 142 4.79 -6.18 1.54
C GLN A 142 3.93 -5.85 0.33
N VAL A 143 2.74 -5.31 0.58
CA VAL A 143 1.79 -4.95 -0.46
C VAL A 143 1.24 -3.56 -0.23
N GLY A 144 0.83 -2.91 -1.28
CA GLY A 144 0.24 -1.58 -1.19
C GLY A 144 0.02 -0.96 -2.55
N PHE A 145 0.49 0.28 -2.71
CA PHE A 145 0.18 1.10 -3.86
C PHE A 145 1.45 1.66 -4.50
N GLU A 146 1.53 1.61 -5.82
CA GLU A 146 2.43 2.47 -6.56
C GLU A 146 1.67 3.72 -6.92
N MET A 147 2.29 4.87 -6.66
CA MET A 147 1.63 6.16 -6.72
C MET A 147 2.45 7.15 -7.54
N THR A 148 1.76 8.07 -8.17
CA THR A 148 2.36 9.13 -8.97
C THR A 148 1.85 10.49 -8.52
N LYS A 149 2.58 11.56 -8.88
CA LYS A 149 2.13 12.92 -8.62
C LYS A 149 0.89 13.32 -9.41
#